data_fd5bde682562e070a44fdebb96ac2eaf
#
_entry.id   fd5bde682562e070a44fdebb96ac2eaf
#
_cell.length_a   1.000
_cell.length_b   1.000
_cell.length_c   1.000
_cell.angle_alpha   90.00
_cell.angle_beta   90.00
_cell.angle_gamma   90.00
#
_symmetry.space_group_name_H-M   'P 1'
#
loop_
_entity.id
_entity.type
_entity.pdbx_description
1 polymer ?
#
loop_
_entity_poly.entity_id
_entity_poly.type
_entity_poly.pdbx_seq_one_letter_code
_entity_poly.pdbx_strand_id
1 'polypeptide(L)'
;ICEGLVGSEMCIRDRTNSQDRPASFADLAEELMPSVVNISTTTTVVQNTNPFPFEFPPGSPFGDMFKEFGSPQKRKASALGSGFVINSNGTVITNNHVIKGAEDIVVRFSNDKEYKAEIIGADPLSDVAVLKIKSEDKFQPVKFGNSDKARIGDWVIAIGNPFGLGGTVTSGIISARNRNIGLSRYEDFIQTDASINTGNSGGPLFNMNGDVIGINTAILGQQGSIGIGFAIPSNSAKQVIDQLIEFGETKRGWLGVRTVSYTHLRA
;
A
#
# COMPACT_ATOMS: atom_id res chain seq x y z
N ILE A 1 54.43 32.11 -30.47
CA ILE A 1 53.30 32.71 -31.19
C ILE A 1 52.34 31.58 -31.51
N CYS A 2 51.34 31.34 -30.68
CA CYS A 2 50.19 30.55 -31.02
C CYS A 2 48.99 31.37 -30.65
N GLU A 3 48.49 32.13 -31.63
CA GLU A 3 47.20 32.77 -31.54
C GLU A 3 46.14 31.84 -32.11
N GLY A 4 45.04 31.70 -31.34
CA GLY A 4 43.73 31.56 -31.91
C GLY A 4 43.18 30.14 -32.13
N LEU A 5 42.65 29.55 -31.10
CA LEU A 5 41.45 28.73 -31.24
C LEU A 5 40.45 29.21 -30.18
N VAL A 6 39.50 30.02 -30.63
CA VAL A 6 38.31 30.33 -29.88
C VAL A 6 37.51 29.03 -29.76
N GLY A 7 37.78 28.32 -28.70
CA GLY A 7 37.00 27.17 -28.31
C GLY A 7 35.59 27.65 -27.99
N SER A 8 34.60 27.07 -28.68
CA SER A 8 33.23 27.11 -28.23
C SER A 8 33.19 26.78 -26.74
N GLU A 9 32.85 27.74 -25.91
CA GLU A 9 32.50 27.51 -24.51
C GLU A 9 31.36 26.50 -24.51
N MET A 10 31.73 25.24 -24.36
CA MET A 10 30.76 24.23 -23.96
C MET A 10 30.35 24.64 -22.56
N CYS A 11 29.24 25.37 -22.46
CA CYS A 11 28.59 25.64 -21.19
C CYS A 11 28.27 24.30 -20.56
N ILE A 12 29.22 23.74 -19.82
CA ILE A 12 28.95 22.76 -18.81
C ILE A 12 28.08 23.53 -17.82
N ARG A 13 26.77 23.39 -17.97
CA ARG A 13 25.83 23.77 -16.88
C ARG A 13 26.34 23.00 -15.68
N ASP A 14 27.12 23.67 -14.84
CA ASP A 14 27.25 23.20 -13.45
C ASP A 14 25.87 23.03 -12.93
N ARG A 15 25.43 21.76 -12.84
CA ARG A 15 24.25 21.41 -12.06
C ARG A 15 24.64 21.58 -10.60
N THR A 16 24.66 22.83 -10.15
CA THR A 16 24.82 23.19 -8.74
C THR A 16 23.57 22.83 -7.90
N ASN A 17 22.81 21.84 -8.35
CA ASN A 17 21.79 21.10 -7.60
C ASN A 17 22.05 19.61 -7.83
N SER A 18 23.26 19.14 -7.48
CA SER A 18 23.38 17.78 -7.06
C SER A 18 22.57 17.69 -5.75
N GLN A 19 21.34 17.22 -5.82
CA GLN A 19 20.81 16.50 -4.67
C GLN A 19 21.76 15.33 -4.54
N ASP A 20 22.79 15.53 -3.72
CA ASP A 20 23.80 14.53 -3.46
C ASP A 20 23.06 13.27 -3.03
N ARG A 21 23.46 12.14 -3.58
CA ARG A 21 22.99 10.85 -3.11
C ARG A 21 23.07 10.87 -1.58
N PRO A 22 21.96 10.64 -0.85
CA PRO A 22 21.99 10.68 0.59
C PRO A 22 23.05 9.71 1.10
N ALA A 23 23.94 10.18 1.95
CA ALA A 23 25.00 9.36 2.54
C ALA A 23 24.40 8.24 3.39
N SER A 24 23.26 8.50 4.03
CA SER A 24 22.48 7.56 4.82
C SER A 24 21.02 7.93 4.81
N PHE A 25 20.15 6.96 5.01
CA PHE A 25 18.71 7.14 5.25
C PHE A 25 18.37 6.99 6.75
N ALA A 26 19.37 6.78 7.63
CA ALA A 26 19.14 6.40 9.02
C ALA A 26 18.34 7.44 9.78
N ASP A 27 18.74 8.71 9.74
CA ASP A 27 18.10 9.80 10.47
C ASP A 27 16.62 9.95 10.05
N LEU A 28 16.37 9.91 8.73
CA LEU A 28 15.03 10.00 8.18
C LEU A 28 14.16 8.79 8.56
N ALA A 29 14.74 7.59 8.55
CA ALA A 29 14.05 6.38 8.96
C ALA A 29 13.70 6.42 10.47
N GLU A 30 14.62 6.87 11.32
CA GLU A 30 14.40 7.01 12.77
C GLU A 30 13.27 7.99 13.06
N GLU A 31 13.21 9.11 12.35
CA GLU A 31 12.12 10.10 12.48
C GLU A 31 10.76 9.54 12.06
N LEU A 32 10.70 8.75 10.98
CA LEU A 32 9.44 8.34 10.35
C LEU A 32 8.88 7.01 10.90
N MET A 33 9.74 6.10 11.37
CA MET A 33 9.32 4.79 11.88
C MET A 33 8.24 4.82 12.97
N PRO A 34 8.23 5.78 13.92
CA PRO A 34 7.19 5.84 14.95
C PRO A 34 5.78 6.08 14.41
N SER A 35 5.67 6.59 13.18
CA SER A 35 4.38 6.84 12.52
C SER A 35 3.89 5.68 11.67
N VAL A 36 4.73 4.65 11.46
CA VAL A 36 4.41 3.46 10.66
C VAL A 36 4.03 2.32 11.59
N VAL A 37 2.94 1.66 11.26
CA VAL A 37 2.34 0.63 12.11
C VAL A 37 2.23 -0.71 11.39
N ASN A 38 2.24 -1.79 12.16
CA ASN A 38 1.79 -3.09 11.72
C ASN A 38 0.26 -3.18 11.88
N ILE A 39 -0.39 -3.79 10.93
CA ILE A 39 -1.82 -4.10 10.99
C ILE A 39 -1.98 -5.60 10.96
N SER A 40 -2.53 -6.13 12.05
CA SER A 40 -2.89 -7.53 12.18
C SER A 40 -4.40 -7.66 12.16
N THR A 41 -4.92 -8.50 11.28
CA THR A 41 -6.34 -8.77 11.16
C THR A 41 -6.64 -10.22 11.43
N THR A 42 -7.78 -10.48 12.07
CA THR A 42 -8.27 -11.83 12.32
C THR A 42 -9.58 -12.03 11.55
N THR A 43 -9.64 -13.11 10.79
CA THR A 43 -10.83 -13.51 10.01
C THR A 43 -11.17 -14.95 10.33
N THR A 44 -12.43 -15.26 10.60
CA THR A 44 -12.88 -16.65 10.77
C THR A 44 -13.20 -17.25 9.41
N VAL A 45 -12.36 -18.16 8.95
CA VAL A 45 -12.59 -18.93 7.72
C VAL A 45 -13.27 -20.24 8.06
N VAL A 46 -14.49 -20.43 7.54
CA VAL A 46 -15.19 -21.71 7.62
C VAL A 46 -14.69 -22.59 6.46
N GLN A 47 -13.84 -23.53 6.77
CA GLN A 47 -13.39 -24.50 5.79
C GLN A 47 -14.37 -25.71 5.80
N ASN A 48 -15.17 -25.83 4.74
CA ASN A 48 -15.91 -27.07 4.47
C ASN A 48 -14.90 -28.11 4.01
N THR A 49 -14.33 -28.85 4.92
CA THR A 49 -13.57 -30.05 4.62
C THR A 49 -14.56 -31.19 4.40
N ASN A 50 -15.08 -31.29 3.19
CA ASN A 50 -15.68 -32.54 2.74
C ASN A 50 -14.53 -33.35 2.13
N PRO A 51 -13.96 -34.34 2.84
CA PRO A 51 -12.82 -35.09 2.33
C PRO A 51 -13.19 -36.05 1.18
N PHE A 52 -14.47 -36.09 0.83
CA PHE A 52 -14.98 -37.02 -0.20
C PHE A 52 -15.68 -36.25 -1.33
N PRO A 53 -15.38 -36.55 -2.60
CA PRO A 53 -15.99 -35.89 -3.76
C PRO A 53 -17.42 -36.40 -4.07
N PHE A 54 -18.04 -37.21 -3.18
CA PHE A 54 -19.38 -37.76 -3.38
C PHE A 54 -20.21 -37.68 -2.09
N GLU A 55 -21.51 -37.41 -2.26
CA GLU A 55 -22.49 -37.46 -1.18
C GLU A 55 -22.99 -38.87 -0.94
N PHE A 56 -23.03 -39.30 0.32
CA PHE A 56 -23.60 -40.59 0.68
C PHE A 56 -25.13 -40.51 0.66
N PRO A 57 -25.83 -41.59 0.20
CA PRO A 57 -27.28 -41.64 0.21
C PRO A 57 -27.85 -41.42 1.63
N PRO A 58 -29.01 -40.71 1.77
CA PRO A 58 -29.66 -40.56 3.05
C PRO A 58 -29.98 -41.91 3.72
N GLY A 59 -29.55 -42.06 4.99
CA GLY A 59 -29.78 -43.31 5.76
C GLY A 59 -28.68 -44.35 5.69
N SER A 60 -27.53 -44.05 5.09
CA SER A 60 -26.35 -44.90 5.11
C SER A 60 -25.71 -44.85 6.51
N PRO A 61 -25.39 -46.02 7.14
CA PRO A 61 -24.67 -46.08 8.42
C PRO A 61 -23.31 -45.37 8.39
N PHE A 62 -22.71 -45.30 7.20
CA PHE A 62 -21.45 -44.58 6.96
C PHE A 62 -21.67 -43.08 6.86
N GLY A 63 -22.82 -42.59 6.38
CA GLY A 63 -23.13 -41.19 6.25
C GLY A 63 -23.16 -40.42 7.60
N ASP A 64 -23.67 -41.07 8.64
CA ASP A 64 -23.75 -40.47 9.97
C ASP A 64 -22.39 -40.45 10.69
N MET A 65 -21.57 -41.51 10.50
CA MET A 65 -20.19 -41.57 11.01
C MET A 65 -19.30 -40.49 10.33
N PHE A 66 -19.50 -40.25 9.04
CA PHE A 66 -18.72 -39.24 8.30
C PHE A 66 -19.23 -37.80 8.44
N LYS A 67 -20.48 -37.59 8.83
CA LYS A 67 -20.97 -36.23 9.22
C LYS A 67 -20.21 -35.66 10.42
N GLU A 68 -19.76 -36.51 11.32
CA GLU A 68 -18.97 -36.10 12.49
C GLU A 68 -17.53 -35.67 12.09
N PHE A 69 -16.97 -36.24 11.02
CA PHE A 69 -15.68 -35.87 10.45
C PHE A 69 -15.75 -34.68 9.48
N GLY A 70 -16.93 -34.37 8.92
CA GLY A 70 -17.18 -33.28 7.98
C GLY A 70 -17.72 -32.00 8.61
N SER A 71 -17.66 -31.88 9.93
CA SER A 71 -18.09 -30.63 10.59
C SER A 71 -17.21 -29.46 10.15
N PRO A 72 -17.81 -28.33 9.72
CA PRO A 72 -17.06 -27.18 9.27
C PRO A 72 -16.16 -26.67 10.39
N GLN A 73 -14.84 -26.83 10.23
CA GLN A 73 -13.89 -26.30 11.20
C GLN A 73 -13.71 -24.81 10.95
N LYS A 74 -14.10 -24.02 11.97
CA LYS A 74 -13.77 -22.60 12.01
C LYS A 74 -12.27 -22.45 12.31
N ARG A 75 -11.51 -21.97 11.35
CA ARG A 75 -10.10 -21.60 11.57
C ARG A 75 -9.97 -20.10 11.56
N LYS A 76 -9.25 -19.55 12.52
CA LYS A 76 -8.85 -18.14 12.51
C LYS A 76 -7.68 -18.01 11.54
N ALA A 77 -7.86 -17.23 10.49
CA ALA A 77 -6.79 -16.80 9.60
C ALA A 77 -6.39 -15.38 10.00
N SER A 78 -5.10 -15.11 10.04
CA SER A 78 -4.56 -13.77 10.29
C SER A 78 -3.93 -13.26 9.01
N ALA A 79 -4.27 -12.04 8.62
CA ALA A 79 -3.53 -11.30 7.60
C ALA A 79 -2.69 -10.21 8.27
N LEU A 80 -1.55 -9.90 7.65
CA LEU A 80 -0.59 -8.93 8.14
C LEU A 80 -0.29 -7.92 7.04
N GLY A 81 -0.20 -6.67 7.42
CA GLY A 81 0.18 -5.57 6.55
C GLY A 81 0.76 -4.41 7.34
N SER A 82 1.00 -3.33 6.67
CA SER A 82 1.45 -2.08 7.27
C SER A 82 0.41 -0.98 7.09
N GLY A 83 0.59 0.09 7.84
CA GLY A 83 -0.15 1.32 7.71
C GLY A 83 0.64 2.49 8.25
N PHE A 84 0.08 3.67 8.21
CA PHE A 84 0.70 4.86 8.77
C PHE A 84 -0.33 5.85 9.31
N VAL A 85 0.07 6.60 10.32
CA VAL A 85 -0.77 7.57 11.01
C VAL A 85 -0.74 8.91 10.28
N ILE A 86 -1.92 9.49 10.00
CA ILE A 86 -2.05 10.78 9.30
C ILE A 86 -2.49 11.94 10.19
N ASN A 87 -2.92 11.65 11.42
CA ASN A 87 -3.25 12.70 12.38
C ASN A 87 -3.00 12.23 13.82
N SER A 88 -2.87 13.19 14.74
CA SER A 88 -2.57 12.92 16.14
C SER A 88 -3.67 12.16 16.91
N ASN A 89 -4.86 12.07 16.35
CA ASN A 89 -5.96 11.32 16.99
C ASN A 89 -5.98 9.85 16.59
N GLY A 90 -4.98 9.34 15.83
CA GLY A 90 -4.87 7.94 15.47
C GLY A 90 -5.76 7.52 14.28
N THR A 91 -5.87 8.37 13.24
CA THR A 91 -6.36 7.93 11.94
C THR A 91 -5.22 7.27 11.18
N VAL A 92 -5.42 6.04 10.76
CA VAL A 92 -4.43 5.20 10.08
C VAL A 92 -4.89 4.90 8.66
N ILE A 93 -3.96 4.99 7.72
CA ILE A 93 -4.17 4.61 6.33
C ILE A 93 -3.49 3.27 6.06
N THR A 94 -4.16 2.43 5.28
CA THR A 94 -3.64 1.14 4.80
C THR A 94 -4.31 0.76 3.49
N ASN A 95 -3.98 -0.42 2.95
CA ASN A 95 -4.69 -0.97 1.81
C ASN A 95 -5.99 -1.68 2.23
N ASN A 96 -6.99 -1.65 1.35
CA ASN A 96 -8.25 -2.37 1.55
C ASN A 96 -8.02 -3.89 1.62
N HIS A 97 -7.12 -4.45 0.80
CA HIS A 97 -6.86 -5.89 0.80
C HIS A 97 -6.29 -6.39 2.14
N VAL A 98 -5.60 -5.54 2.91
CA VAL A 98 -5.05 -5.88 4.25
C VAL A 98 -6.18 -6.12 5.25
N ILE A 99 -7.28 -5.37 5.16
CA ILE A 99 -8.38 -5.40 6.14
C ILE A 99 -9.63 -6.13 5.64
N LYS A 100 -9.60 -6.61 4.41
CA LYS A 100 -10.75 -7.24 3.77
C LYS A 100 -11.24 -8.47 4.54
N GLY A 101 -12.49 -8.42 5.00
CA GLY A 101 -13.11 -9.50 5.77
C GLY A 101 -12.61 -9.62 7.22
N ALA A 102 -11.89 -8.63 7.74
CA ALA A 102 -11.43 -8.62 9.12
C ALA A 102 -12.60 -8.50 10.12
N GLU A 103 -12.61 -9.38 11.12
CA GLU A 103 -13.51 -9.29 12.28
C GLU A 103 -12.90 -8.42 13.38
N ASP A 104 -11.59 -8.60 13.63
CA ASP A 104 -10.81 -7.80 14.56
C ASP A 104 -9.60 -7.20 13.86
N ILE A 105 -9.30 -5.93 14.16
CA ILE A 105 -8.13 -5.21 13.65
C ILE A 105 -7.32 -4.69 14.83
N VAL A 106 -6.05 -5.09 14.88
CA VAL A 106 -5.08 -4.63 15.86
C VAL A 106 -3.96 -3.88 15.14
N VAL A 107 -3.68 -2.67 15.62
CA VAL A 107 -2.60 -1.81 15.15
C VAL A 107 -1.48 -1.84 16.16
N ARG A 108 -0.28 -2.26 15.75
CA ARG A 108 0.91 -2.35 16.59
C ARG A 108 1.97 -1.37 16.12
N PHE A 109 2.48 -0.57 17.04
CA PHE A 109 3.53 0.41 16.81
C PHE A 109 4.93 -0.20 16.99
N SER A 110 5.96 0.53 16.58
CA SER A 110 7.36 0.13 16.73
C SER A 110 7.82 0.00 18.20
N ASN A 111 7.10 0.61 19.13
CA ASN A 111 7.33 0.51 20.58
C ASN A 111 6.53 -0.63 21.25
N ASP A 112 6.06 -1.60 20.47
CA ASP A 112 5.27 -2.77 20.90
C ASP A 112 3.91 -2.46 21.51
N LYS A 113 3.46 -1.21 21.52
CA LYS A 113 2.09 -0.87 21.94
C LYS A 113 1.08 -1.32 20.89
N GLU A 114 0.04 -1.97 21.35
CA GLU A 114 -1.06 -2.48 20.53
C GLU A 114 -2.36 -1.73 20.84
N TYR A 115 -3.10 -1.42 19.80
CA TYR A 115 -4.39 -0.74 19.90
C TYR A 115 -5.42 -1.42 18.99
N LYS A 116 -6.64 -1.52 19.48
CA LYS A 116 -7.78 -1.89 18.62
C LYS A 116 -8.11 -0.74 17.70
N ALA A 117 -8.46 -1.07 16.47
CA ALA A 117 -8.90 -0.10 15.49
C ALA A 117 -10.22 -0.53 14.83
N GLU A 118 -10.97 0.45 14.38
CA GLU A 118 -12.20 0.28 13.61
C GLU A 118 -12.04 0.84 12.21
N ILE A 119 -12.77 0.26 11.27
CA ILE A 119 -12.82 0.74 9.89
C ILE A 119 -13.71 1.98 9.84
N ILE A 120 -13.17 3.14 9.42
CA ILE A 120 -13.95 4.32 9.08
C ILE A 120 -14.57 4.12 7.70
N GLY A 121 -13.79 3.66 6.74
CA GLY A 121 -14.21 3.40 5.38
C GLY A 121 -13.14 2.66 4.58
N ALA A 122 -13.57 2.01 3.51
CA ALA A 122 -12.68 1.29 2.61
C ALA A 122 -13.17 1.39 1.17
N ASP A 123 -12.23 1.50 0.24
CA ASP A 123 -12.51 1.51 -1.19
C ASP A 123 -11.76 0.40 -1.91
N PRO A 124 -12.47 -0.66 -2.33
CA PRO A 124 -11.88 -1.78 -3.04
C PRO A 124 -11.32 -1.43 -4.43
N LEU A 125 -11.82 -0.37 -5.05
CA LEU A 125 -11.41 -0.01 -6.42
C LEU A 125 -10.07 0.72 -6.46
N SER A 126 -9.75 1.51 -5.45
CA SER A 126 -8.45 2.17 -5.29
C SER A 126 -7.52 1.44 -4.31
N ASP A 127 -8.01 0.36 -3.68
CA ASP A 127 -7.31 -0.42 -2.65
C ASP A 127 -6.83 0.42 -1.46
N VAL A 128 -7.62 1.40 -1.04
CA VAL A 128 -7.34 2.27 0.11
C VAL A 128 -8.35 2.03 1.23
N ALA A 129 -7.89 2.02 2.46
CA ALA A 129 -8.72 1.94 3.65
C ALA A 129 -8.27 2.91 4.73
N VAL A 130 -9.24 3.39 5.51
CA VAL A 130 -9.04 4.31 6.62
C VAL A 130 -9.52 3.64 7.91
N LEU A 131 -8.64 3.61 8.90
CA LEU A 131 -8.90 3.05 10.22
C LEU A 131 -8.85 4.14 11.28
N LYS A 132 -9.53 3.91 12.39
CA LYS A 132 -9.49 4.73 13.60
C LYS A 132 -9.02 3.90 14.78
N ILE A 133 -7.90 4.30 15.39
CA ILE A 133 -7.44 3.73 16.65
C ILE A 133 -8.36 4.18 17.78
N LYS A 134 -8.76 3.23 18.63
CA LYS A 134 -9.54 3.46 19.84
C LYS A 134 -8.62 3.74 21.02
N SER A 135 -8.14 4.97 21.15
CA SER A 135 -7.30 5.42 22.26
C SER A 135 -7.36 6.94 22.38
N GLU A 136 -7.09 7.44 23.58
CA GLU A 136 -6.92 8.85 23.88
C GLU A 136 -5.44 9.29 23.73
N ASP A 137 -4.54 8.35 23.47
CA ASP A 137 -3.12 8.63 23.24
C ASP A 137 -2.93 9.54 22.03
N LYS A 138 -1.85 10.29 22.05
CA LYS A 138 -1.42 11.11 20.91
C LYS A 138 -0.40 10.35 20.08
N PHE A 139 -0.59 10.39 18.78
CA PHE A 139 0.24 9.71 17.80
C PHE A 139 1.01 10.72 16.96
N GLN A 140 2.19 10.32 16.50
CA GLN A 140 2.99 11.12 15.57
C GLN A 140 2.45 10.92 14.14
N PRO A 141 1.94 11.99 13.48
CA PRO A 141 1.44 11.85 12.12
C PRO A 141 2.55 12.10 11.10
N VAL A 142 2.42 11.48 9.92
CA VAL A 142 3.16 11.85 8.72
C VAL A 142 2.39 12.85 7.87
N LYS A 143 3.08 13.53 6.97
CA LYS A 143 2.49 14.48 6.02
C LYS A 143 2.42 13.88 4.63
N PHE A 144 1.35 14.19 3.90
CA PHE A 144 1.26 13.89 2.48
C PHE A 144 2.06 14.92 1.66
N GLY A 145 2.96 14.41 0.83
CA GLY A 145 3.62 15.18 -0.21
C GLY A 145 2.79 15.23 -1.49
N ASN A 146 3.27 15.98 -2.45
CA ASN A 146 2.65 16.10 -3.78
C ASN A 146 3.29 15.10 -4.75
N SER A 147 2.59 13.99 -5.02
CA SER A 147 3.08 12.95 -5.94
C SER A 147 3.23 13.41 -7.39
N ASP A 148 2.53 14.49 -7.81
CA ASP A 148 2.65 15.00 -9.19
C ASP A 148 3.99 15.69 -9.44
N LYS A 149 4.65 16.18 -8.38
CA LYS A 149 5.99 16.78 -8.44
C LYS A 149 7.11 15.74 -8.41
N ALA A 150 6.81 14.50 -8.03
CA ALA A 150 7.79 13.43 -7.98
C ALA A 150 8.25 13.04 -9.40
N ARG A 151 9.54 12.85 -9.61
CA ARG A 151 10.15 12.59 -10.92
C ARG A 151 10.76 11.20 -10.97
N ILE A 152 10.83 10.65 -12.15
CA ILE A 152 11.60 9.42 -12.39
C ILE A 152 13.07 9.70 -12.04
N GLY A 153 13.66 8.83 -11.22
CA GLY A 153 15.02 8.96 -10.70
C GLY A 153 15.12 9.60 -9.31
N ASP A 154 14.04 10.19 -8.78
CA ASP A 154 14.03 10.71 -7.40
C ASP A 154 14.13 9.55 -6.40
N TRP A 155 14.95 9.73 -5.34
CA TRP A 155 15.08 8.77 -4.25
C TRP A 155 13.79 8.64 -3.44
N VAL A 156 13.48 7.41 -3.05
CA VAL A 156 12.32 7.09 -2.21
C VAL A 156 12.69 6.06 -1.15
N ILE A 157 11.96 6.10 -0.04
CA ILE A 157 12.06 5.12 1.05
C ILE A 157 10.68 4.50 1.26
N ALA A 158 10.60 3.18 1.21
CA ALA A 158 9.44 2.44 1.62
C ALA A 158 9.65 1.92 3.05
N ILE A 159 8.75 2.28 3.95
CA ILE A 159 8.76 1.81 5.33
C ILE A 159 7.55 0.93 5.56
N GLY A 160 7.76 -0.23 6.18
CA GLY A 160 6.73 -1.12 6.65
C GLY A 160 7.06 -1.66 8.01
N ASN A 161 6.10 -2.32 8.65
CA ASN A 161 6.31 -3.01 9.91
C ASN A 161 5.80 -4.46 9.80
N PRO A 162 6.41 -5.28 8.93
CA PRO A 162 6.02 -6.67 8.77
C PRO A 162 6.20 -7.41 10.11
N PHE A 163 5.19 -8.17 10.49
CA PHE A 163 5.19 -9.00 11.71
C PHE A 163 5.34 -8.24 13.04
N GLY A 164 5.31 -6.89 13.02
CA GLY A 164 5.51 -6.10 14.24
C GLY A 164 6.92 -6.20 14.83
N LEU A 165 7.94 -6.50 14.00
CA LEU A 165 9.33 -6.69 14.42
C LEU A 165 10.16 -5.40 14.50
N GLY A 166 9.52 -4.24 14.63
CA GLY A 166 10.22 -2.97 14.82
C GLY A 166 10.43 -2.14 13.56
N GLY A 167 9.83 -2.55 12.43
CA GLY A 167 9.91 -1.81 11.17
C GLY A 167 10.97 -2.34 10.21
N THR A 168 10.69 -2.20 8.93
CA THR A 168 11.61 -2.53 7.83
C THR A 168 11.67 -1.35 6.88
N VAL A 169 12.88 -0.94 6.53
CA VAL A 169 13.15 0.17 5.63
C VAL A 169 13.80 -0.37 4.36
N THR A 170 13.24 -0.01 3.21
CA THR A 170 13.87 -0.27 1.91
C THR A 170 13.96 1.03 1.13
N SER A 171 15.02 1.21 0.35
CA SER A 171 15.24 2.41 -0.45
C SER A 171 15.39 2.05 -1.92
N GLY A 172 15.04 3.00 -2.76
CA GLY A 172 15.15 2.89 -4.20
C GLY A 172 14.86 4.23 -4.86
N ILE A 173 14.47 4.19 -6.12
CA ILE A 173 14.09 5.37 -6.89
C ILE A 173 12.68 5.20 -7.47
N ILE A 174 12.11 6.28 -7.92
CA ILE A 174 10.94 6.23 -8.80
C ILE A 174 11.41 5.75 -10.16
N SER A 175 11.05 4.52 -10.52
CA SER A 175 11.43 3.90 -11.79
C SER A 175 10.52 4.33 -12.95
N ALA A 176 9.23 4.54 -12.67
CA ALA A 176 8.24 5.01 -13.64
C ALA A 176 7.03 5.63 -12.92
N ARG A 177 6.18 6.30 -13.70
CA ARG A 177 4.91 6.87 -13.23
C ARG A 177 3.78 6.49 -14.18
N ASN A 178 2.55 6.68 -13.72
CA ASN A 178 1.34 6.43 -14.50
C ASN A 178 1.28 4.98 -15.03
N ARG A 179 1.66 4.01 -14.18
CA ARG A 179 1.60 2.59 -14.52
C ARG A 179 0.21 2.03 -14.30
N ASN A 180 -0.26 1.31 -15.30
CA ASN A 180 -1.47 0.48 -15.22
C ASN A 180 -1.04 -0.98 -15.40
N ILE A 181 -1.41 -1.84 -14.45
CA ILE A 181 -1.03 -3.26 -14.42
C ILE A 181 -2.24 -4.19 -14.53
N GLY A 182 -3.44 -3.62 -14.72
CA GLY A 182 -4.66 -4.36 -15.02
C GLY A 182 -5.37 -4.98 -13.81
N LEU A 183 -5.07 -4.54 -12.58
CA LEU A 183 -5.72 -5.02 -11.36
C LEU A 183 -7.06 -4.31 -11.11
N SER A 184 -7.19 -3.05 -11.51
CA SER A 184 -8.37 -2.21 -11.28
C SER A 184 -8.62 -1.26 -12.46
N ARG A 185 -9.80 -0.59 -12.45
CA ARG A 185 -10.13 0.46 -13.42
C ARG A 185 -9.52 1.82 -13.12
N TYR A 186 -9.04 2.03 -11.90
CA TYR A 186 -8.55 3.32 -11.40
C TYR A 186 -7.07 3.24 -11.03
N GLU A 187 -6.27 2.66 -11.94
CA GLU A 187 -4.86 2.48 -11.72
C GLU A 187 -4.05 3.64 -12.28
N ASP A 188 -3.21 4.18 -11.41
CA ASP A 188 -2.21 5.19 -11.72
C ASP A 188 -1.08 5.02 -10.72
N PHE A 189 -0.22 4.01 -10.93
CA PHE A 189 0.80 3.67 -9.96
C PHE A 189 2.12 4.40 -10.20
N ILE A 190 2.80 4.73 -9.09
CA ILE A 190 4.23 4.99 -9.07
C ILE A 190 4.92 3.63 -9.03
N GLN A 191 5.84 3.38 -9.97
CA GLN A 191 6.73 2.23 -9.96
C GLN A 191 8.03 2.59 -9.26
N THR A 192 8.51 1.71 -8.38
CA THR A 192 9.79 1.85 -7.67
C THR A 192 10.56 0.54 -7.67
N ASP A 193 11.88 0.60 -7.58
CA ASP A 193 12.77 -0.54 -7.35
C ASP A 193 13.08 -0.74 -5.85
N ALA A 194 12.62 0.16 -4.97
CA ALA A 194 12.58 -0.12 -3.55
C ALA A 194 11.84 -1.44 -3.30
N SER A 195 12.42 -2.33 -2.51
CA SER A 195 11.86 -3.67 -2.31
C SER A 195 10.52 -3.62 -1.59
N ILE A 196 9.43 -3.81 -2.35
CA ILE A 196 8.08 -4.01 -1.82
C ILE A 196 7.87 -5.53 -1.67
N ASN A 197 7.49 -5.96 -0.47
CA ASN A 197 7.25 -7.36 -0.14
C ASN A 197 5.98 -7.51 0.69
N THR A 198 5.56 -8.75 0.89
CA THR A 198 4.46 -9.07 1.81
C THR A 198 4.79 -8.50 3.19
N GLY A 199 3.91 -7.63 3.70
CA GLY A 199 4.06 -6.99 5.01
C GLY A 199 4.38 -5.50 4.96
N ASN A 200 4.98 -4.93 3.89
CA ASN A 200 5.06 -3.48 3.75
C ASN A 200 3.93 -2.90 2.87
N SER A 201 3.03 -3.74 2.34
CA SER A 201 1.77 -3.31 1.71
C SER A 201 0.92 -2.52 2.69
N GLY A 202 0.36 -1.39 2.26
CA GLY A 202 -0.35 -0.42 3.08
C GLY A 202 0.54 0.59 3.80
N GLY A 203 1.85 0.34 3.87
CA GLY A 203 2.83 1.28 4.38
C GLY A 203 3.13 2.43 3.43
N PRO A 204 3.76 3.50 3.92
CA PRO A 204 4.05 4.69 3.13
C PRO A 204 5.29 4.53 2.25
N LEU A 205 5.26 5.19 1.10
CA LEU A 205 6.42 5.50 0.26
C LEU A 205 6.75 6.98 0.48
N PHE A 206 7.92 7.26 1.04
CA PHE A 206 8.37 8.61 1.36
C PHE A 206 9.33 9.16 0.31
N ASN A 207 9.31 10.47 0.13
CA ASN A 207 10.39 11.22 -0.52
C ASN A 207 11.50 11.54 0.50
N MET A 208 12.56 12.22 0.05
CA MET A 208 13.69 12.61 0.89
C MET A 208 13.39 13.75 1.90
N ASN A 209 12.21 14.35 1.83
CA ASN A 209 11.75 15.34 2.81
C ASN A 209 10.89 14.70 3.93
N GLY A 210 10.69 13.38 3.93
CA GLY A 210 9.80 12.69 4.87
C GLY A 210 8.31 12.83 4.55
N ASP A 211 7.95 13.29 3.36
CA ASP A 211 6.55 13.36 2.95
C ASP A 211 6.11 12.09 2.24
N VAL A 212 4.90 11.62 2.51
CA VAL A 212 4.31 10.46 1.85
C VAL A 212 3.91 10.83 0.42
N ILE A 213 4.55 10.22 -0.57
CA ILE A 213 4.23 10.38 -1.99
C ILE A 213 3.45 9.21 -2.57
N GLY A 214 3.32 8.12 -1.81
CA GLY A 214 2.53 6.95 -2.23
C GLY A 214 2.23 5.99 -1.10
N ILE A 215 1.33 5.04 -1.37
CA ILE A 215 0.97 3.93 -0.49
C ILE A 215 1.42 2.64 -1.18
N ASN A 216 2.35 1.90 -0.57
CA ASN A 216 2.85 0.64 -1.11
C ASN A 216 1.70 -0.36 -1.23
N THR A 217 1.51 -0.99 -2.39
CA THR A 217 0.32 -1.83 -2.58
C THR A 217 0.58 -3.16 -3.28
N ALA A 218 1.34 -3.18 -4.34
CA ALA A 218 1.45 -4.36 -5.19
C ALA A 218 2.89 -4.65 -5.63
N ILE A 219 3.14 -5.92 -5.98
CA ILE A 219 4.37 -6.40 -6.60
C ILE A 219 4.03 -7.23 -7.83
N LEU A 220 4.89 -7.21 -8.84
CA LEU A 220 4.89 -8.21 -9.90
C LEU A 220 5.77 -9.38 -9.47
N GLY A 221 5.14 -10.53 -9.20
CA GLY A 221 5.83 -11.76 -8.80
C GLY A 221 5.16 -12.45 -7.62
N GLN A 222 5.12 -13.79 -7.68
CA GLN A 222 4.49 -14.62 -6.64
C GLN A 222 5.40 -14.93 -5.45
N GLN A 223 6.71 -14.66 -5.55
CA GLN A 223 7.71 -15.09 -4.56
C GLN A 223 8.50 -13.94 -3.92
N GLY A 224 8.04 -12.71 -4.01
CA GLY A 224 8.71 -11.54 -3.44
C GLY A 224 9.14 -10.50 -4.47
N SER A 225 9.82 -9.45 -3.99
CA SER A 225 10.27 -8.34 -4.84
C SER A 225 11.32 -8.79 -5.85
N ILE A 226 11.09 -8.46 -7.11
CA ILE A 226 12.05 -8.62 -8.22
C ILE A 226 12.60 -7.27 -8.68
N GLY A 227 12.52 -6.22 -7.83
CA GLY A 227 12.89 -4.84 -8.20
C GLY A 227 11.79 -4.08 -8.92
N ILE A 228 10.54 -4.56 -8.86
CA ILE A 228 9.36 -3.90 -9.43
C ILE A 228 8.27 -3.87 -8.37
N GLY A 229 8.14 -2.75 -7.71
CA GLY A 229 7.10 -2.44 -6.74
C GLY A 229 6.20 -1.32 -7.23
N PHE A 230 4.97 -1.27 -6.73
CA PHE A 230 3.97 -0.26 -7.09
C PHE A 230 3.40 0.39 -5.84
N ALA A 231 3.21 1.71 -5.93
CA ALA A 231 2.57 2.50 -4.90
C ALA A 231 1.45 3.36 -5.49
N ILE A 232 0.35 3.48 -4.76
CA ILE A 232 -0.75 4.39 -5.10
C ILE A 232 -0.27 5.82 -4.85
N PRO A 233 -0.34 6.74 -5.83
CA PRO A 233 0.11 8.12 -5.65
C PRO A 233 -0.64 8.84 -4.54
N SER A 234 0.07 9.66 -3.77
CA SER A 234 -0.51 10.39 -2.63
C SER A 234 -1.67 11.31 -3.02
N ASN A 235 -1.59 11.98 -4.18
CA ASN A 235 -2.66 12.88 -4.63
C ASN A 235 -3.96 12.10 -4.95
N SER A 236 -3.85 10.94 -5.61
CA SER A 236 -4.99 10.06 -5.88
C SER A 236 -5.55 9.45 -4.60
N ALA A 237 -4.67 8.97 -3.71
CA ALA A 237 -5.06 8.41 -2.42
C ALA A 237 -5.76 9.43 -1.53
N LYS A 238 -5.26 10.67 -1.47
CA LYS A 238 -5.82 11.73 -0.61
C LYS A 238 -7.27 12.04 -0.95
N GLN A 239 -7.63 12.11 -2.24
CA GLN A 239 -9.02 12.34 -2.66
C GLN A 239 -9.96 11.23 -2.16
N VAL A 240 -9.50 9.99 -2.17
CA VAL A 240 -10.25 8.84 -1.65
C VAL A 240 -10.32 8.88 -0.13
N ILE A 241 -9.19 9.12 0.55
CA ILE A 241 -9.11 9.20 2.00
C ILE A 241 -10.04 10.27 2.57
N ASP A 242 -10.05 11.47 1.98
CA ASP A 242 -10.91 12.58 2.41
C ASP A 242 -12.40 12.18 2.33
N GLN A 243 -12.83 11.49 1.25
CA GLN A 243 -14.19 10.97 1.12
C GLN A 243 -14.50 9.84 2.12
N LEU A 244 -13.56 8.92 2.35
CA LEU A 244 -13.74 7.84 3.32
C LEU A 244 -13.88 8.37 4.74
N ILE A 245 -13.15 9.43 5.10
CA ILE A 245 -13.27 10.08 6.41
C ILE A 245 -14.62 10.80 6.55
N GLU A 246 -15.08 11.48 5.51
CA GLU A 246 -16.30 12.30 5.56
C GLU A 246 -17.58 11.45 5.43
N PHE A 247 -17.59 10.46 4.53
CA PHE A 247 -18.81 9.72 4.17
C PHE A 247 -18.75 8.23 4.51
N GLY A 248 -17.59 7.68 4.88
CA GLY A 248 -17.39 6.25 5.08
C GLY A 248 -17.26 5.45 3.77
N GLU A 249 -17.55 6.08 2.63
CA GLU A 249 -17.51 5.47 1.30
C GLU A 249 -17.05 6.46 0.24
N THR A 250 -16.60 5.95 -0.92
CA THR A 250 -16.22 6.80 -2.06
C THR A 250 -17.42 7.04 -2.98
N LYS A 251 -17.68 8.31 -3.29
CA LYS A 251 -18.71 8.73 -4.25
C LYS A 251 -18.07 8.97 -5.61
N ARG A 252 -18.42 8.16 -6.58
CA ARG A 252 -17.95 8.28 -7.97
C ARG A 252 -19.07 8.64 -8.91
N GLY A 253 -18.84 9.67 -9.73
CA GLY A 253 -19.74 10.01 -10.82
C GLY A 253 -19.65 8.98 -11.95
N TRP A 254 -20.76 8.70 -12.60
CA TRP A 254 -20.80 7.90 -13.82
C TRP A 254 -21.14 8.77 -15.02
N LEU A 255 -20.21 8.83 -15.99
CA LEU A 255 -20.40 9.63 -17.19
C LEU A 255 -21.33 8.95 -18.24
N GLY A 256 -21.57 7.64 -18.12
CA GLY A 256 -22.46 6.89 -19.01
C GLY A 256 -22.01 6.80 -20.47
N VAL A 257 -20.70 6.91 -20.75
CA VAL A 257 -20.14 6.82 -22.10
C VAL A 257 -19.53 5.45 -22.35
N ARG A 258 -19.66 4.98 -23.60
CA ARG A 258 -18.97 3.78 -24.08
C ARG A 258 -18.02 4.21 -25.19
N THR A 259 -16.73 3.96 -25.01
CA THR A 259 -15.73 4.18 -26.05
C THR A 259 -15.70 2.99 -27.01
N VAL A 260 -15.61 3.28 -28.32
CA VAL A 260 -15.43 2.28 -29.38
C VAL A 260 -14.19 2.67 -30.18
N SER A 261 -13.42 1.68 -30.64
CA SER A 261 -12.34 1.92 -31.59
C SER A 261 -12.95 2.37 -32.92
N TYR A 262 -12.64 3.58 -33.34
CA TYR A 262 -13.08 4.11 -34.63
C TYR A 262 -11.97 3.92 -35.67
N THR A 263 -12.18 3.04 -36.62
CA THR A 263 -11.19 2.69 -37.66
C THR A 263 -11.20 3.57 -38.88
N HIS A 264 -12.20 4.47 -39.00
CA HIS A 264 -12.38 5.34 -40.18
C HIS A 264 -12.69 6.78 -39.75
N LEU A 265 -11.65 7.63 -39.70
CA LEU A 265 -11.81 9.06 -39.82
C LEU A 265 -12.03 9.35 -41.32
N ARG A 266 -13.27 9.61 -41.75
CA ARG A 266 -13.50 10.31 -43.02
C ARG A 266 -13.14 11.78 -42.79
N ALA A 267 -12.17 12.26 -43.55
CA ALA A 267 -11.86 13.68 -43.67
C ALA A 267 -13.01 14.40 -44.39
#